data_4410e8bafb63b3da74f19fcd36ec5a8c
#
_entry.id   4410e8bafb63b3da74f19fcd36ec5a8c
#
_cell.length_a   1.000
_cell.length_b   1.000
_cell.length_c   1.000
_cell.angle_alpha   90.00
_cell.angle_beta   90.00
_cell.angle_gamma   90.00
#
_symmetry.space_group_name_H-M   'P 1'
#
loop_
_entity.id
_entity.type
_entity.pdbx_description
1 polymer ?
#
loop_
_entity_poly.entity_id
_entity_poly.type
_entity_poly.pdbx_seq_one_letter_code
_entity_poly.pdbx_strand_id
1 'polypeptide(L)'
;GESDLAAWVLRHFRAHERVISDELCRYLIFLTDGSMTTLGSEIDKIAAFCSGQTVTRSDIDAVVTPALSAQSFDISNAVAKGNYELALTKLQTLFALQEDEFMILGALGAQIRRLYYARVVAAAGKGADALMELTGMKSYAAGVTMTAARGMTDRFCERAVELCLETDYQMKSSGGDAQRLLELLLARLYEEARRA
;
A
#
# COMPACT_ATOMS: atom_id res chain seq x y z
N GLY A 1 11.58 -7.18 15.80
CA GLY A 1 10.39 -6.31 15.68
C GLY A 1 10.61 -5.17 14.69
N GLU A 2 9.60 -4.31 14.49
CA GLU A 2 9.70 -3.17 13.57
C GLU A 2 10.79 -2.18 13.98
N SER A 3 10.92 -1.91 15.28
CA SER A 3 11.95 -1.04 15.82
C SER A 3 13.38 -1.56 15.56
N ASP A 4 13.58 -2.88 15.64
CA ASP A 4 14.86 -3.51 15.35
C ASP A 4 15.21 -3.37 13.86
N LEU A 5 14.19 -3.52 13.00
CA LEU A 5 14.35 -3.37 11.56
C LEU A 5 14.67 -1.92 11.19
N ALA A 6 14.00 -0.93 11.79
CA ALA A 6 14.29 0.48 11.60
C ALA A 6 15.71 0.82 12.09
N ALA A 7 16.13 0.30 13.23
CA ALA A 7 17.48 0.46 13.74
C ALA A 7 18.54 -0.20 12.82
N TRP A 8 18.19 -1.31 12.18
CA TRP A 8 19.04 -1.97 11.19
C TRP A 8 19.19 -1.10 9.92
N VAL A 9 18.09 -0.57 9.39
CA VAL A 9 18.10 0.37 8.24
C VAL A 9 18.98 1.59 8.54
N LEU A 10 18.80 2.20 9.71
CA LEU A 10 19.63 3.35 10.15
C LEU A 10 21.14 3.01 10.15
N ARG A 11 21.50 1.82 10.66
CA ARG A 11 22.92 1.40 10.68
C ARG A 11 23.48 1.18 9.28
N HIS A 12 22.68 0.63 8.35
CA HIS A 12 23.09 0.41 6.97
C HIS A 12 23.34 1.73 6.24
N PHE A 13 22.44 2.72 6.36
CA PHE A 13 22.69 4.05 5.77
C PHE A 13 23.91 4.72 6.35
N ARG A 14 24.18 4.58 7.66
CA ARG A 14 25.41 5.10 8.28
C ARG A 14 26.67 4.45 7.73
N ALA A 15 26.64 3.17 7.40
CA ALA A 15 27.77 2.47 6.78
C ALA A 15 28.07 3.02 5.37
N HIS A 16 27.08 3.60 4.70
CA HIS A 16 27.22 4.33 3.43
C HIS A 16 27.47 5.84 3.62
N GLU A 17 27.80 6.28 4.84
CA GLU A 17 28.00 7.71 5.17
C GLU A 17 26.74 8.57 4.88
N ARG A 18 25.56 7.98 4.98
CA ARG A 18 24.26 8.64 4.76
C ARG A 18 23.47 8.76 6.07
N VAL A 19 22.69 9.81 6.15
CA VAL A 19 21.76 10.08 7.27
C VAL A 19 20.33 9.99 6.77
N ILE A 20 19.49 9.24 7.48
CA ILE A 20 18.08 9.10 7.18
C ILE A 20 17.26 9.29 8.47
N SER A 21 16.06 9.87 8.38
CA SER A 21 15.16 10.01 9.54
C SER A 21 14.46 8.68 9.87
N ASP A 22 14.01 8.52 11.13
CA ASP A 22 13.23 7.34 11.53
C ASP A 22 11.94 7.20 10.72
N GLU A 23 11.27 8.30 10.39
CA GLU A 23 10.09 8.33 9.54
C GLU A 23 10.37 7.74 8.14
N LEU A 24 11.46 8.16 7.51
CA LEU A 24 11.86 7.64 6.20
C LEU A 24 12.33 6.18 6.26
N CYS A 25 12.92 5.75 7.37
CA CYS A 25 13.19 4.32 7.59
C CYS A 25 11.90 3.49 7.59
N ARG A 26 10.89 3.92 8.33
CA ARG A 26 9.58 3.25 8.37
C ARG A 26 8.87 3.30 7.02
N TYR A 27 9.01 4.40 6.30
CA TYR A 27 8.50 4.52 4.94
C TYR A 27 9.18 3.51 3.99
N LEU A 28 10.50 3.39 4.03
CA LEU A 28 11.23 2.41 3.23
C LEU A 28 10.84 0.96 3.59
N ILE A 29 10.67 0.67 4.88
CA ILE A 29 10.17 -0.62 5.37
C ILE A 29 8.76 -0.90 4.82
N PHE A 30 7.90 0.11 4.75
CA PHE A 30 6.57 -0.02 4.14
C PHE A 30 6.66 -0.33 2.64
N LEU A 31 7.49 0.40 1.90
CA LEU A 31 7.65 0.20 0.45
C LEU A 31 8.20 -1.19 0.08
N THR A 32 9.01 -1.79 0.96
CA THR A 32 9.68 -3.08 0.71
C THR A 32 9.00 -4.26 1.43
N ASP A 33 7.85 -4.02 2.04
CA ASP A 33 7.12 -4.98 2.90
C ASP A 33 7.96 -5.55 4.06
N GLY A 34 9.09 -4.88 4.34
CA GLY A 34 10.04 -5.26 5.38
C GLY A 34 10.91 -6.47 5.07
N SER A 35 11.03 -6.86 3.82
CA SER A 35 11.99 -7.88 3.37
C SER A 35 13.41 -7.38 3.56
N MET A 36 14.20 -8.05 4.39
CA MET A 36 15.59 -7.63 4.68
C MET A 36 16.48 -7.68 3.44
N THR A 37 16.29 -8.65 2.57
CA THR A 37 17.05 -8.77 1.30
C THR A 37 16.74 -7.59 0.39
N THR A 38 15.45 -7.27 0.23
CA THR A 38 15.00 -6.12 -0.58
C THR A 38 15.50 -4.82 0.04
N LEU A 39 15.36 -4.65 1.36
CA LEU A 39 15.84 -3.46 2.08
C LEU A 39 17.34 -3.22 1.85
N GLY A 40 18.18 -4.27 1.94
CA GLY A 40 19.62 -4.14 1.69
C GLY A 40 19.90 -3.60 0.28
N SER A 41 19.30 -4.22 -0.73
CA SER A 41 19.45 -3.80 -2.13
C SER A 41 18.93 -2.37 -2.38
N GLU A 42 17.79 -2.01 -1.79
CA GLU A 42 17.25 -0.65 -1.94
C GLU A 42 18.13 0.41 -1.23
N ILE A 43 18.66 0.11 -0.05
CA ILE A 43 19.58 1.00 0.67
C ILE A 43 20.83 1.27 -0.16
N ASP A 44 21.44 0.22 -0.76
CA ASP A 44 22.62 0.36 -1.61
C ASP A 44 22.32 1.28 -2.81
N LYS A 45 21.19 1.09 -3.47
CA LYS A 45 20.75 1.93 -4.60
C LYS A 45 20.52 3.39 -4.18
N ILE A 46 19.79 3.61 -3.08
CA ILE A 46 19.49 4.95 -2.58
C ILE A 46 20.79 5.65 -2.19
N ALA A 47 21.70 4.98 -1.47
CA ALA A 47 22.96 5.54 -1.03
C ALA A 47 23.86 5.95 -2.20
N ALA A 48 23.83 5.18 -3.30
CA ALA A 48 24.55 5.49 -4.53
C ALA A 48 23.91 6.64 -5.33
N PHE A 49 22.58 6.74 -5.30
CA PHE A 49 21.81 7.77 -6.02
C PHE A 49 21.85 9.13 -5.32
N CYS A 50 21.79 9.14 -4.00
CA CYS A 50 21.71 10.35 -3.20
C CYS A 50 22.95 11.22 -3.36
N SER A 51 22.79 12.45 -3.86
CA SER A 51 23.89 13.40 -4.05
C SER A 51 24.35 14.05 -2.75
N GLY A 52 23.48 14.17 -1.75
CA GLY A 52 23.77 14.77 -0.45
C GLY A 52 23.98 13.74 0.66
N GLN A 53 24.42 14.18 1.83
CA GLN A 53 24.59 13.31 2.99
C GLN A 53 23.24 12.84 3.57
N THR A 54 22.20 13.67 3.45
CA THR A 54 20.87 13.37 4.01
C THR A 54 19.97 12.79 2.92
N VAL A 55 19.45 11.58 3.19
CA VAL A 55 18.45 10.92 2.34
C VAL A 55 17.12 11.64 2.48
N THR A 56 16.52 11.97 1.34
CA THR A 56 15.20 12.60 1.27
C THR A 56 14.14 11.60 0.80
N ARG A 57 12.87 11.96 0.98
CA ARG A 57 11.76 11.17 0.42
C ARG A 57 11.84 11.08 -1.10
N SER A 58 12.25 12.16 -1.76
CA SER A 58 12.41 12.19 -3.22
C SER A 58 13.48 11.21 -3.71
N ASP A 59 14.57 11.01 -2.96
CA ASP A 59 15.60 10.02 -3.31
C ASP A 59 15.03 8.60 -3.24
N ILE A 60 14.25 8.31 -2.21
CA ILE A 60 13.57 7.01 -2.05
C ILE A 60 12.59 6.78 -3.20
N ASP A 61 11.68 7.74 -3.45
CA ASP A 61 10.64 7.64 -4.47
C ASP A 61 11.21 7.51 -5.91
N ALA A 62 12.41 8.05 -6.15
CA ALA A 62 13.09 7.97 -7.45
C ALA A 62 13.74 6.60 -7.73
N VAL A 63 14.08 5.85 -6.69
CA VAL A 63 14.94 4.65 -6.81
C VAL A 63 14.19 3.37 -6.47
N VAL A 64 13.32 3.41 -5.45
CA VAL A 64 12.67 2.21 -4.91
C VAL A 64 11.53 1.76 -5.81
N THR A 65 11.53 0.47 -6.15
CA THR A 65 10.35 -0.18 -6.72
C THR A 65 9.48 -0.69 -5.57
N PRO A 66 8.28 -0.09 -5.34
CA PRO A 66 7.44 -0.48 -4.23
C PRO A 66 6.91 -1.90 -4.37
N ALA A 67 6.81 -2.62 -3.26
CA ALA A 67 6.14 -3.92 -3.21
C ALA A 67 4.66 -3.81 -3.60
N LEU A 68 4.09 -4.91 -4.07
CA LEU A 68 2.68 -4.98 -4.52
C LEU A 68 1.70 -4.49 -3.43
N SER A 69 1.98 -4.76 -2.16
CA SER A 69 1.19 -4.29 -1.03
C SER A 69 1.15 -2.76 -0.92
N ALA A 70 2.29 -2.09 -1.13
CA ALA A 70 2.39 -0.63 -1.13
C ALA A 70 1.71 -0.01 -2.37
N GLN A 71 1.87 -0.64 -3.53
CA GLN A 71 1.20 -0.19 -4.76
C GLN A 71 -0.33 -0.35 -4.66
N SER A 72 -0.81 -1.45 -4.07
CA SER A 72 -2.23 -1.68 -3.81
C SER A 72 -2.82 -0.67 -2.81
N PHE A 73 -2.03 -0.23 -1.82
CA PHE A 73 -2.41 0.88 -0.94
C PHE A 73 -2.62 2.17 -1.73
N ASP A 74 -1.71 2.50 -2.63
CA ASP A 74 -1.81 3.71 -3.46
C ASP A 74 -3.04 3.66 -4.37
N ILE A 75 -3.34 2.51 -4.99
CA ILE A 75 -4.52 2.33 -5.83
C ILE A 75 -5.80 2.55 -5.02
N SER A 76 -5.95 1.86 -3.90
CA SER A 76 -7.14 1.97 -3.05
C SER A 76 -7.32 3.37 -2.46
N ASN A 77 -6.22 4.05 -2.11
CA ASN A 77 -6.25 5.43 -1.62
C ASN A 77 -6.62 6.43 -2.74
N ALA A 78 -6.19 6.20 -3.98
CA ALA A 78 -6.59 7.01 -5.13
C ALA A 78 -8.10 6.87 -5.41
N VAL A 79 -8.62 5.64 -5.36
CA VAL A 79 -10.07 5.38 -5.49
C VAL A 79 -10.86 6.11 -4.40
N ALA A 80 -10.43 5.98 -3.15
CA ALA A 80 -11.09 6.62 -2.00
C ALA A 80 -11.13 8.15 -2.09
N LYS A 81 -10.13 8.74 -2.71
CA LYS A 81 -10.05 10.18 -2.98
C LYS A 81 -10.79 10.61 -4.25
N GLY A 82 -11.45 9.70 -4.94
CA GLY A 82 -12.13 9.99 -6.21
C GLY A 82 -11.19 10.23 -7.39
N ASN A 83 -9.92 9.81 -7.31
CA ASN A 83 -8.95 9.94 -8.39
C ASN A 83 -8.82 8.63 -9.18
N TYR A 84 -9.82 8.39 -10.03
CA TYR A 84 -9.89 7.17 -10.83
C TYR A 84 -8.73 7.05 -11.84
N GLU A 85 -8.34 8.17 -12.48
CA GLU A 85 -7.24 8.16 -13.46
C GLU A 85 -5.92 7.70 -12.83
N LEU A 86 -5.61 8.19 -11.63
CA LEU A 86 -4.42 7.76 -10.91
C LEU A 86 -4.49 6.28 -10.53
N ALA A 87 -5.66 5.81 -10.05
CA ALA A 87 -5.85 4.41 -9.69
C ALA A 87 -5.66 3.50 -10.91
N LEU A 88 -6.24 3.87 -12.06
CA LEU A 88 -6.13 3.11 -13.30
C LEU A 88 -4.69 3.12 -13.84
N THR A 89 -4.01 4.27 -13.84
CA THR A 89 -2.60 4.37 -14.26
C THR A 89 -1.71 3.46 -13.42
N LYS A 90 -1.91 3.42 -12.09
CA LYS A 90 -1.15 2.54 -11.21
C LYS A 90 -1.45 1.06 -11.48
N LEU A 91 -2.71 0.70 -11.74
CA LEU A 91 -3.08 -0.67 -12.11
C LEU A 91 -2.43 -1.09 -13.44
N GLN A 92 -2.46 -0.21 -14.44
CA GLN A 92 -1.80 -0.46 -15.74
C GLN A 92 -0.28 -0.60 -15.60
N THR A 93 0.33 0.11 -14.66
CA THR A 93 1.75 -0.07 -14.32
C THR A 93 2.03 -1.49 -13.79
N LEU A 94 1.15 -2.03 -12.93
CA LEU A 94 1.27 -3.41 -12.46
C LEU A 94 1.16 -4.42 -13.62
N PHE A 95 0.24 -4.21 -14.56
CA PHE A 95 0.14 -5.05 -15.75
C PHE A 95 1.39 -4.97 -16.64
N ALA A 96 1.95 -3.79 -16.83
CA ALA A 96 3.18 -3.59 -17.59
C ALA A 96 4.40 -4.27 -16.93
N LEU A 97 4.41 -4.38 -15.58
CA LEU A 97 5.40 -5.12 -14.80
C LEU A 97 5.15 -6.64 -14.80
N GLN A 98 4.09 -7.10 -15.48
CA GLN A 98 3.69 -8.52 -15.54
C GLN A 98 3.38 -9.13 -14.16
N GLU A 99 2.89 -8.32 -13.24
CA GLU A 99 2.38 -8.82 -11.96
C GLU A 99 1.16 -9.72 -12.22
N ASP A 100 1.07 -10.82 -11.49
CA ASP A 100 -0.05 -11.77 -11.59
C ASP A 100 -1.36 -11.12 -11.14
N GLU A 101 -2.40 -11.20 -11.95
CA GLU A 101 -3.69 -10.55 -11.75
C GLU A 101 -4.41 -11.04 -10.47
N PHE A 102 -4.25 -12.32 -10.12
CA PHE A 102 -4.81 -12.86 -8.88
C PHE A 102 -4.06 -12.32 -7.65
N MET A 103 -2.75 -12.12 -7.76
CA MET A 103 -1.96 -11.49 -6.72
C MET A 103 -2.34 -10.02 -6.55
N ILE A 104 -2.58 -9.29 -7.65
CA ILE A 104 -3.06 -7.90 -7.63
C ILE A 104 -4.42 -7.84 -6.91
N LEU A 105 -5.39 -8.69 -7.30
CA LEU A 105 -6.69 -8.73 -6.64
C LEU A 105 -6.58 -9.08 -5.16
N GLY A 106 -5.74 -10.05 -4.81
CA GLY A 106 -5.47 -10.45 -3.43
C GLY A 106 -4.93 -9.29 -2.57
N ALA A 107 -3.96 -8.55 -3.12
CA ALA A 107 -3.37 -7.39 -2.45
C ALA A 107 -4.35 -6.22 -2.30
N LEU A 108 -5.13 -5.90 -3.34
CA LEU A 108 -6.21 -4.91 -3.28
C LEU A 108 -7.28 -5.28 -2.25
N GLY A 109 -7.76 -6.52 -2.27
CA GLY A 109 -8.75 -7.01 -1.32
C GLY A 109 -8.23 -6.99 0.13
N ALA A 110 -6.95 -7.34 0.34
CA ALA A 110 -6.33 -7.23 1.66
C ALA A 110 -6.29 -5.77 2.13
N GLN A 111 -5.93 -4.83 1.26
CA GLN A 111 -5.88 -3.41 1.60
C GLN A 111 -7.27 -2.82 1.87
N ILE A 112 -8.29 -3.19 1.08
CA ILE A 112 -9.68 -2.77 1.32
C ILE A 112 -10.18 -3.28 2.67
N ARG A 113 -9.89 -4.53 3.06
CA ARG A 113 -10.21 -5.04 4.40
C ARG A 113 -9.49 -4.26 5.51
N ARG A 114 -8.23 -3.89 5.32
CA ARG A 114 -7.48 -3.05 6.27
C ARG A 114 -8.13 -1.67 6.45
N LEU A 115 -8.60 -1.07 5.38
CA LEU A 115 -9.36 0.19 5.43
C LEU A 115 -10.68 0.03 6.21
N TYR A 116 -11.38 -1.07 5.99
CA TYR A 116 -12.59 -1.37 6.78
C TYR A 116 -12.28 -1.54 8.26
N TYR A 117 -11.24 -2.31 8.62
CA TYR A 117 -10.81 -2.42 10.01
C TYR A 117 -10.42 -1.07 10.63
N ALA A 118 -9.74 -0.23 9.86
CA ALA A 118 -9.40 1.12 10.32
C ALA A 118 -10.65 1.98 10.59
N ARG A 119 -11.71 1.84 9.77
CA ARG A 119 -13.01 2.48 10.02
C ARG A 119 -13.64 2.00 11.33
N VAL A 120 -13.70 0.69 11.54
CA VAL A 120 -14.24 0.09 12.77
C VAL A 120 -13.46 0.55 14.01
N VAL A 121 -12.14 0.54 13.93
CA VAL A 121 -11.23 1.01 15.00
C VAL A 121 -11.47 2.50 15.31
N ALA A 122 -11.58 3.33 14.26
CA ALA A 122 -11.84 4.77 14.41
C ALA A 122 -13.23 5.05 15.01
N ALA A 123 -14.26 4.30 14.59
CA ALA A 123 -15.62 4.40 15.17
C ALA A 123 -15.66 4.05 16.65
N ALA A 124 -14.79 3.13 17.08
CA ALA A 124 -14.59 2.78 18.50
C ALA A 124 -13.73 3.80 19.28
N GLY A 125 -13.35 4.92 18.67
CA GLY A 125 -12.50 5.96 19.29
C GLY A 125 -11.05 5.53 19.50
N LYS A 126 -10.59 4.47 18.82
CA LYS A 126 -9.23 3.93 18.94
C LYS A 126 -8.32 4.42 17.81
N GLY A 127 -7.02 4.35 18.03
CA GLY A 127 -5.98 4.81 17.12
C GLY A 127 -5.24 3.68 16.37
N ALA A 128 -4.12 4.06 15.76
CA ALA A 128 -3.29 3.15 14.97
C ALA A 128 -2.77 1.94 15.77
N ASP A 129 -2.49 2.10 17.06
CA ASP A 129 -2.01 1.00 17.92
C ASP A 129 -3.02 -0.17 17.96
N ALA A 130 -4.32 0.15 18.10
CA ALA A 130 -5.37 -0.86 18.07
C ALA A 130 -5.50 -1.54 16.69
N LEU A 131 -5.27 -0.78 15.61
CA LEU A 131 -5.23 -1.35 14.26
C LEU A 131 -4.02 -2.28 14.07
N MET A 132 -2.87 -1.90 14.60
CA MET A 132 -1.65 -2.72 14.59
C MET A 132 -1.87 -4.04 15.34
N GLU A 133 -2.47 -3.98 16.54
CA GLU A 133 -2.81 -5.16 17.35
C GLU A 133 -3.77 -6.10 16.60
N LEU A 134 -4.80 -5.54 15.96
CA LEU A 134 -5.82 -6.30 15.24
C LEU A 134 -5.30 -6.95 13.96
N THR A 135 -4.40 -6.28 13.23
CA THR A 135 -4.04 -6.64 11.86
C THR A 135 -2.60 -7.09 11.67
N GLY A 136 -1.74 -6.89 12.65
CA GLY A 136 -0.30 -7.10 12.54
C GLY A 136 0.42 -6.09 11.63
N MET A 137 -0.25 -5.02 11.22
CA MET A 137 0.36 -3.97 10.38
C MET A 137 1.49 -3.27 11.13
N LYS A 138 2.50 -2.83 10.37
CA LYS A 138 3.57 -1.97 10.89
C LYS A 138 3.06 -0.55 11.11
N SER A 139 3.74 0.20 11.96
CA SER A 139 3.30 1.51 12.45
C SER A 139 3.03 2.52 11.35
N TYR A 140 3.94 2.64 10.36
CA TYR A 140 3.74 3.53 9.23
C TYR A 140 2.49 3.14 8.43
N ALA A 141 2.36 1.86 8.07
CA ALA A 141 1.21 1.36 7.32
C ALA A 141 -0.12 1.57 8.07
N ALA A 142 -0.14 1.32 9.38
CA ALA A 142 -1.31 1.56 10.21
C ALA A 142 -1.69 3.04 10.25
N GLY A 143 -0.72 3.94 10.42
CA GLY A 143 -0.93 5.40 10.45
C GLY A 143 -1.53 5.92 9.14
N VAL A 144 -0.97 5.54 7.99
CA VAL A 144 -1.47 5.97 6.68
C VAL A 144 -2.83 5.34 6.36
N THR A 145 -3.08 4.09 6.77
CA THR A 145 -4.39 3.43 6.62
C THR A 145 -5.47 4.09 7.46
N MET A 146 -5.19 4.42 8.72
CA MET A 146 -6.12 5.18 9.59
C MET A 146 -6.45 6.55 8.97
N THR A 147 -5.46 7.22 8.40
CA THR A 147 -5.66 8.52 7.74
C THR A 147 -6.53 8.38 6.49
N ALA A 148 -6.27 7.38 5.65
CA ALA A 148 -7.05 7.12 4.45
C ALA A 148 -8.52 6.76 4.78
N ALA A 149 -8.74 5.96 5.82
CA ALA A 149 -10.07 5.52 6.22
C ALA A 149 -10.98 6.63 6.77
N ARG A 150 -10.44 7.78 7.21
CA ARG A 150 -11.24 8.91 7.76
C ARG A 150 -12.25 9.47 6.77
N GLY A 151 -11.92 9.45 5.48
CA GLY A 151 -12.80 9.96 4.42
C GLY A 151 -13.78 8.92 3.85
N MET A 152 -13.79 7.69 4.39
CA MET A 152 -14.63 6.61 3.88
C MET A 152 -15.86 6.40 4.77
N THR A 153 -16.96 5.96 4.16
CA THR A 153 -18.15 5.51 4.88
C THR A 153 -18.10 4.00 5.12
N ASP A 154 -18.79 3.51 6.15
CA ASP A 154 -18.89 2.07 6.42
C ASP A 154 -19.52 1.34 5.25
N ARG A 155 -20.57 1.93 4.66
CA ARG A 155 -21.23 1.41 3.45
C ARG A 155 -20.26 1.22 2.28
N PHE A 156 -19.38 2.21 2.03
CA PHE A 156 -18.37 2.07 0.98
C PHE A 156 -17.43 0.89 1.28
N CYS A 157 -16.94 0.79 2.51
CA CYS A 157 -16.01 -0.27 2.89
C CYS A 157 -16.63 -1.67 2.77
N GLU A 158 -17.88 -1.84 3.19
CA GLU A 158 -18.63 -3.10 3.06
C GLU A 158 -18.80 -3.47 1.59
N ARG A 159 -19.30 -2.52 0.79
CA ARG A 159 -19.52 -2.76 -0.64
C ARG A 159 -18.22 -3.02 -1.40
N ALA A 160 -17.13 -2.37 -1.03
CA ALA A 160 -15.81 -2.57 -1.63
C ALA A 160 -15.28 -3.99 -1.37
N VAL A 161 -15.49 -4.54 -0.17
CA VAL A 161 -15.15 -5.94 0.14
C VAL A 161 -15.97 -6.90 -0.72
N GLU A 162 -17.29 -6.69 -0.84
CA GLU A 162 -18.17 -7.50 -1.70
C GLU A 162 -17.71 -7.48 -3.16
N LEU A 163 -17.39 -6.31 -3.69
CA LEU A 163 -16.90 -6.14 -5.06
C LEU A 163 -15.61 -6.92 -5.33
N CYS A 164 -14.70 -6.96 -4.37
CA CYS A 164 -13.49 -7.80 -4.48
C CYS A 164 -13.84 -9.29 -4.53
N LEU A 165 -14.79 -9.75 -3.70
CA LEU A 165 -15.23 -11.14 -3.69
C LEU A 165 -15.95 -11.52 -4.99
N GLU A 166 -16.84 -10.65 -5.49
CA GLU A 166 -17.51 -10.85 -6.79
C GLU A 166 -16.48 -10.98 -7.92
N THR A 167 -15.45 -10.12 -7.92
CA THR A 167 -14.40 -10.13 -8.94
C THR A 167 -13.55 -11.39 -8.83
N ASP A 168 -13.17 -11.83 -7.63
CA ASP A 168 -12.44 -13.09 -7.40
C ASP A 168 -13.23 -14.30 -7.95
N TYR A 169 -14.52 -14.35 -7.68
CA TYR A 169 -15.38 -15.39 -8.22
C TYR A 169 -15.44 -15.36 -9.75
N GLN A 170 -15.57 -14.17 -10.35
CA GLN A 170 -15.61 -14.01 -11.81
C GLN A 170 -14.29 -14.44 -12.47
N MET A 171 -13.16 -14.02 -11.93
CA MET A 171 -11.84 -14.41 -12.42
C MET A 171 -11.61 -15.92 -12.40
N LYS A 172 -12.15 -16.61 -11.39
CA LYS A 172 -12.02 -18.07 -11.23
C LYS A 172 -13.02 -18.88 -12.04
N SER A 173 -14.23 -18.34 -12.30
CA SER A 173 -15.34 -19.12 -12.86
C SER A 173 -15.62 -18.85 -14.34
N SER A 174 -15.28 -17.64 -14.86
CA SER A 174 -15.75 -17.24 -16.19
C SER A 174 -14.72 -17.41 -17.30
N GLY A 175 -13.44 -17.67 -16.98
CA GLY A 175 -12.36 -17.67 -17.98
C GLY A 175 -12.20 -16.34 -18.71
N GLY A 176 -12.79 -15.25 -18.16
CA GLY A 176 -12.71 -13.92 -18.73
C GLY A 176 -11.32 -13.29 -18.58
N ASP A 177 -11.10 -12.21 -19.31
CA ASP A 177 -9.87 -11.41 -19.23
C ASP A 177 -9.72 -10.82 -17.81
N ALA A 178 -8.74 -11.33 -17.07
CA ALA A 178 -8.50 -10.95 -15.67
C ALA A 178 -8.14 -9.46 -15.52
N GLN A 179 -7.38 -8.89 -16.46
CA GLN A 179 -7.03 -7.47 -16.46
C GLN A 179 -8.28 -6.60 -16.60
N ARG A 180 -9.17 -6.99 -17.52
CA ARG A 180 -10.44 -6.29 -17.73
C ARG A 180 -11.36 -6.37 -16.50
N LEU A 181 -11.37 -7.50 -15.80
CA LEU A 181 -12.14 -7.64 -14.56
C LEU A 181 -11.59 -6.75 -13.44
N LEU A 182 -10.26 -6.58 -13.35
CA LEU A 182 -9.64 -5.66 -12.41
C LEU A 182 -9.92 -4.19 -12.75
N GLU A 183 -9.89 -3.80 -14.02
CA GLU A 183 -10.29 -2.45 -14.45
C GLU A 183 -11.76 -2.16 -14.12
N LEU A 184 -12.65 -3.15 -14.35
CA LEU A 184 -14.06 -3.04 -14.00
C LEU A 184 -14.25 -2.93 -12.48
N LEU A 185 -13.48 -3.67 -11.68
CA LEU A 185 -13.48 -3.54 -10.22
C LEU A 185 -13.16 -2.10 -9.81
N LEU A 186 -12.10 -1.49 -10.37
CA LEU A 186 -11.75 -0.10 -10.04
C LEU A 186 -12.86 0.88 -10.42
N ALA A 187 -13.49 0.71 -11.58
CA ALA A 187 -14.61 1.54 -12.01
C ALA A 187 -15.80 1.45 -11.04
N ARG A 188 -16.15 0.24 -10.61
CA ARG A 188 -17.24 0.01 -9.64
C ARG A 188 -16.90 0.56 -8.25
N LEU A 189 -15.66 0.40 -7.78
CA LEU A 189 -15.20 0.99 -6.52
C LEU A 189 -15.28 2.52 -6.56
N TYR A 190 -14.87 3.13 -7.67
CA TYR A 190 -14.97 4.58 -7.86
C TYR A 190 -16.43 5.07 -7.86
N GLU A 191 -17.33 4.37 -8.53
CA GLU A 191 -18.76 4.69 -8.48
C GLU A 191 -19.34 4.64 -7.07
N GLU A 192 -18.98 3.60 -6.29
CA GLU A 192 -19.42 3.49 -4.90
C GLU A 192 -18.82 4.60 -4.02
N ALA A 193 -17.57 4.97 -4.22
CA ALA A 193 -16.95 6.09 -3.50
C ALA A 193 -17.66 7.43 -3.75
N ARG A 194 -18.24 7.63 -4.95
CA ARG A 194 -19.01 8.83 -5.28
C ARG A 194 -20.44 8.85 -4.71
N ARG A 195 -20.98 7.67 -4.37
CA ARG A 195 -22.32 7.52 -3.80
C ARG A 195 -22.33 7.56 -2.27
N ALA A 196 -21.16 7.46 -1.65
CA ALA A 196 -20.95 7.37 -0.22
C ALA A 196 -20.74 8.73 0.42
#